data_953b5e3d073223deeae282c93a58bfb4
#
_entry.id   953b5e3d073223deeae282c93a58bfb4
#
_cell.length_a   1.000
_cell.length_b   1.000
_cell.length_c   1.000
_cell.angle_alpha   90.00
_cell.angle_beta   90.00
_cell.angle_gamma   90.00
#
_symmetry.space_group_name_H-M   'P 1'
#
loop_
_entity.id
_entity.type
_entity.pdbx_description
1 polymer ?
#
loop_
_entity_poly.entity_id
_entity_poly.type
_entity_poly.pdbx_seq_one_letter_code
_entity_poly.pdbx_strand_id
1 'polypeptide(L)'
;GDSSFKADTTTVTLNANNVTDATYTTSEGKSGSYQDGDTITIGASTAIGDTITVKLQGKDADGQTVSATYKYTKKDPAATSTAYAKKPSAWSNLYAYVYVDDSSATTLKENAKWPGEPMTKVASGDTCGKDDEYKYEIPDDLEGSNTRIIFNDGNATNTKKYPADTTEGEDAAGLKIDGNYAWDGNTSSGTWEARNCV
;
A
#
# COMPACT_ATOMS: atom_id res chain seq x y z
N GLY A 1 6.66 -6.77 8.45
CA GLY A 1 5.91 -7.25 7.29
C GLY A 1 6.60 -6.89 5.98
N ASP A 2 6.12 -7.42 4.88
CA ASP A 2 6.63 -7.06 3.56
C ASP A 2 6.34 -5.59 3.27
N SER A 3 7.28 -4.89 2.64
CA SER A 3 7.16 -3.47 2.34
C SER A 3 7.73 -3.13 0.96
N SER A 4 7.50 -1.90 0.50
CA SER A 4 8.07 -1.40 -0.74
C SER A 4 8.64 0.00 -0.54
N PHE A 5 9.56 0.43 -1.42
CA PHE A 5 10.18 1.74 -1.39
C PHE A 5 10.45 2.22 -2.82
N LYS A 6 10.42 3.55 -3.02
CA LYS A 6 10.63 4.21 -4.32
C LYS A 6 12.00 4.88 -4.46
N ALA A 7 12.69 5.14 -3.35
CA ALA A 7 14.04 5.72 -3.37
C ALA A 7 15.09 4.73 -3.89
N ASP A 8 16.26 5.22 -4.28
CA ASP A 8 17.37 4.36 -4.70
C ASP A 8 17.78 3.35 -3.63
N THR A 9 17.69 3.77 -2.38
CA THR A 9 17.95 2.93 -1.20
C THR A 9 16.91 3.18 -0.13
N THR A 10 16.77 2.22 0.78
CA THR A 10 15.98 2.38 2.00
C THR A 10 16.74 1.87 3.20
N THR A 11 16.43 2.42 4.38
CA THR A 11 17.02 2.01 5.66
C THR A 11 16.04 1.10 6.39
N VAL A 12 16.54 -0.05 6.82
CA VAL A 12 15.77 -1.03 7.60
C VAL A 12 16.33 -1.10 9.00
N THR A 13 15.46 -0.91 10.01
CA THR A 13 15.81 -1.11 11.42
C THR A 13 15.69 -2.59 11.77
N LEU A 14 16.72 -3.13 12.40
CA LEU A 14 16.82 -4.53 12.80
C LEU A 14 16.44 -4.65 14.29
N ASN A 15 15.47 -5.50 14.60
CA ASN A 15 15.04 -5.74 15.97
C ASN A 15 15.59 -7.07 16.48
N ALA A 16 16.21 -7.05 17.67
CA ALA A 16 16.80 -8.20 18.36
C ALA A 16 16.19 -8.41 19.75
N ASN A 17 14.89 -8.11 19.92
CA ASN A 17 14.21 -8.27 21.21
C ASN A 17 14.24 -9.72 21.68
N ASN A 18 14.80 -9.98 22.87
CA ASN A 18 14.90 -11.29 23.50
C ASN A 18 15.67 -12.34 22.68
N VAL A 19 16.60 -11.92 21.83
CA VAL A 19 17.51 -12.83 21.11
C VAL A 19 18.96 -12.44 21.34
N THR A 20 19.84 -13.47 21.34
CA THR A 20 21.30 -13.32 21.38
C THR A 20 21.92 -13.80 20.08
N ASP A 21 23.20 -13.52 19.84
CA ASP A 21 23.93 -13.90 18.63
C ASP A 21 23.18 -13.50 17.34
N ALA A 22 22.55 -12.31 17.37
CA ALA A 22 21.72 -11.84 16.27
C ALA A 22 22.56 -11.53 15.03
N THR A 23 22.16 -12.09 13.90
CA THR A 23 22.81 -11.93 12.59
C THR A 23 21.76 -11.66 11.50
N TYR A 24 22.20 -10.96 10.45
CA TYR A 24 21.37 -10.75 9.26
C TYR A 24 22.09 -11.18 7.99
N THR A 25 21.30 -11.52 6.98
CA THR A 25 21.75 -11.68 5.60
C THR A 25 20.74 -11.02 4.65
N THR A 26 21.20 -10.55 3.50
CA THR A 26 20.33 -9.98 2.46
C THR A 26 20.57 -10.68 1.13
N SER A 27 19.57 -10.67 0.24
CA SER A 27 19.73 -11.16 -1.14
C SER A 27 20.71 -10.32 -1.97
N GLU A 28 21.08 -9.11 -1.51
CA GLU A 28 22.14 -8.27 -2.10
C GLU A 28 23.54 -8.68 -1.66
N GLY A 29 23.70 -9.75 -0.86
CA GLY A 29 24.98 -10.25 -0.38
C GLY A 29 25.52 -9.56 0.87
N LYS A 30 24.76 -8.68 1.53
CA LYS A 30 25.15 -8.08 2.82
C LYS A 30 24.88 -9.05 3.96
N SER A 31 25.77 -9.10 4.94
CA SER A 31 25.59 -9.90 6.15
C SER A 31 26.40 -9.32 7.31
N GLY A 32 25.99 -9.61 8.54
CA GLY A 32 26.69 -9.18 9.74
C GLY A 32 25.95 -9.57 11.01
N SER A 33 26.58 -9.32 12.16
CA SER A 33 25.92 -9.30 13.47
C SER A 33 25.26 -7.94 13.69
N TYR A 34 24.21 -7.92 14.51
CA TYR A 34 23.53 -6.66 14.84
C TYR A 34 22.99 -6.68 16.28
N GLN A 35 22.72 -5.50 16.81
CA GLN A 35 22.02 -5.26 18.07
C GLN A 35 20.64 -4.68 17.81
N ASP A 36 19.78 -4.72 18.83
CA ASP A 36 18.45 -4.13 18.72
C ASP A 36 18.52 -2.64 18.39
N GLY A 37 17.79 -2.22 17.35
CA GLY A 37 17.80 -0.84 16.86
C GLY A 37 18.88 -0.53 15.82
N ASP A 38 19.82 -1.44 15.52
CA ASP A 38 20.78 -1.24 14.43
C ASP A 38 20.07 -1.12 13.08
N THR A 39 20.70 -0.43 12.14
CA THR A 39 20.13 -0.19 10.82
C THR A 39 21.02 -0.69 9.70
N ILE A 40 20.41 -1.16 8.62
CA ILE A 40 21.08 -1.46 7.37
C ILE A 40 20.45 -0.69 6.22
N THR A 41 21.25 -0.31 5.24
CA THR A 41 20.75 0.28 3.99
C THR A 41 20.70 -0.79 2.90
N ILE A 42 19.59 -0.92 2.21
CA ILE A 42 19.35 -1.86 1.11
C ILE A 42 18.85 -1.12 -0.13
N GLY A 43 18.91 -1.75 -1.30
CA GLY A 43 18.36 -1.26 -2.57
C GLY A 43 19.38 -0.71 -3.56
N ALA A 44 20.62 -0.44 -3.15
CA ALA A 44 21.63 0.19 -4.02
C ALA A 44 21.94 -0.60 -5.30
N SER A 45 21.89 -1.93 -5.23
CA SER A 45 22.18 -2.84 -6.34
C SER A 45 20.95 -3.57 -6.89
N THR A 46 19.78 -3.21 -6.42
CA THR A 46 18.52 -3.86 -6.79
C THR A 46 17.83 -3.08 -7.90
N ALA A 47 17.42 -3.76 -8.95
CA ALA A 47 16.67 -3.16 -10.04
C ALA A 47 15.22 -2.82 -9.62
N ILE A 48 14.61 -1.87 -10.33
CA ILE A 48 13.18 -1.55 -10.18
C ILE A 48 12.37 -2.80 -10.50
N GLY A 49 11.37 -3.09 -9.65
CA GLY A 49 10.52 -4.28 -9.73
C GLY A 49 11.05 -5.48 -8.95
N ASP A 50 12.33 -5.51 -8.62
CA ASP A 50 12.92 -6.61 -7.88
C ASP A 50 12.67 -6.52 -6.37
N THR A 51 12.74 -7.68 -5.72
CA THR A 51 12.51 -7.84 -4.29
C THR A 51 13.80 -8.23 -3.57
N ILE A 52 14.12 -7.48 -2.51
CA ILE A 52 15.20 -7.76 -1.59
C ILE A 52 14.65 -8.58 -0.43
N THR A 53 15.29 -9.68 -0.12
CA THR A 53 14.99 -10.47 1.07
C THR A 53 16.01 -10.15 2.16
N VAL A 54 15.51 -9.79 3.35
CA VAL A 54 16.32 -9.63 4.58
C VAL A 54 15.94 -10.76 5.51
N LYS A 55 16.90 -11.61 5.83
CA LYS A 55 16.74 -12.72 6.77
C LYS A 55 17.46 -12.39 8.06
N LEU A 56 16.76 -12.48 9.19
CA LEU A 56 17.29 -12.31 10.53
C LEU A 56 17.36 -13.68 11.20
N GLN A 57 18.41 -13.91 11.99
CA GLN A 57 18.58 -15.10 12.81
C GLN A 57 19.17 -14.73 14.15
N GLY A 58 18.84 -15.49 15.19
CA GLY A 58 19.40 -15.34 16.51
C GLY A 58 19.06 -16.55 17.38
N LYS A 59 19.44 -16.51 18.66
CA LYS A 59 19.10 -17.54 19.65
C LYS A 59 18.16 -16.95 20.69
N ASP A 60 17.10 -17.66 21.01
CA ASP A 60 16.20 -17.35 22.10
C ASP A 60 16.82 -17.65 23.47
N ALA A 61 16.04 -17.45 24.55
CA ALA A 61 16.48 -17.70 25.92
C ALA A 61 16.83 -19.19 26.22
N ASP A 62 16.27 -20.11 25.43
CA ASP A 62 16.50 -21.55 25.53
C ASP A 62 17.66 -22.01 24.62
N GLY A 63 18.32 -21.08 23.93
CA GLY A 63 19.42 -21.33 23.00
C GLY A 63 18.97 -21.91 21.65
N GLN A 64 17.66 -21.91 21.36
CA GLN A 64 17.12 -22.38 20.10
C GLN A 64 17.28 -21.31 19.02
N THR A 65 17.58 -21.73 17.78
CA THR A 65 17.69 -20.81 16.66
C THR A 65 16.29 -20.35 16.22
N VAL A 66 16.11 -19.03 16.25
CA VAL A 66 14.91 -18.36 15.71
C VAL A 66 15.27 -17.56 14.46
N SER A 67 14.33 -17.40 13.54
CA SER A 67 14.54 -16.63 12.32
C SER A 67 13.28 -15.90 11.86
N ALA A 68 13.49 -14.75 11.20
CA ALA A 68 12.44 -13.98 10.53
C ALA A 68 12.94 -13.61 9.12
N THR A 69 11.99 -13.49 8.19
CA THR A 69 12.28 -13.10 6.81
C THR A 69 11.34 -11.98 6.39
N TYR A 70 11.90 -10.93 5.84
CA TYR A 70 11.18 -9.74 5.35
C TYR A 70 11.52 -9.49 3.90
N LYS A 71 10.55 -9.00 3.14
CA LYS A 71 10.70 -8.69 1.72
C LYS A 71 10.48 -7.21 1.48
N TYR A 72 11.34 -6.60 0.67
CA TYR A 72 11.30 -5.19 0.30
C TYR A 72 11.34 -5.08 -1.22
N THR A 73 10.28 -4.59 -1.85
CA THR A 73 10.22 -4.43 -3.30
C THR A 73 10.60 -3.00 -3.69
N LYS A 74 11.60 -2.86 -4.56
CA LYS A 74 11.98 -1.57 -5.13
C LYS A 74 11.01 -1.19 -6.24
N LYS A 75 10.26 -0.12 -6.04
CA LYS A 75 9.31 0.42 -7.02
C LYS A 75 9.95 1.51 -7.86
N ASP A 76 9.40 1.74 -9.04
CA ASP A 76 9.77 2.88 -9.87
C ASP A 76 9.45 4.18 -9.14
N PRO A 77 10.43 5.10 -8.96
CA PRO A 77 10.16 6.42 -8.36
C PRO A 77 9.11 7.22 -9.12
N ALA A 78 9.04 7.05 -10.44
CA ALA A 78 8.06 7.72 -11.30
C ALA A 78 6.68 7.04 -11.31
N ALA A 79 6.58 5.80 -10.84
CA ALA A 79 5.31 5.09 -10.80
C ALA A 79 4.45 5.58 -9.63
N THR A 80 3.31 6.15 -9.94
CA THR A 80 2.28 6.53 -8.97
C THR A 80 1.17 5.49 -9.02
N SER A 81 0.76 4.98 -7.85
CA SER A 81 -0.43 4.13 -7.78
C SER A 81 -1.65 4.94 -8.18
N THR A 82 -2.46 4.42 -9.07
CA THR A 82 -3.64 5.12 -9.59
C THR A 82 -4.87 4.23 -9.49
N ALA A 83 -5.91 4.77 -8.87
CA ALA A 83 -7.24 4.16 -8.88
C ALA A 83 -8.03 4.65 -10.07
N TYR A 84 -8.54 3.74 -10.87
CA TYR A 84 -9.51 3.98 -11.92
C TYR A 84 -10.86 3.46 -11.47
N ALA A 85 -11.95 4.15 -11.83
CA ALA A 85 -13.28 3.69 -11.47
C ALA A 85 -14.34 4.19 -12.47
N LYS A 86 -15.31 3.34 -12.77
CA LYS A 86 -16.55 3.79 -13.40
C LYS A 86 -17.48 4.36 -12.35
N LYS A 87 -18.05 5.53 -12.64
CA LYS A 87 -19.03 6.13 -11.74
C LYS A 87 -20.37 5.37 -11.84
N PRO A 88 -20.89 4.82 -10.72
CA PRO A 88 -22.24 4.25 -10.72
C PRO A 88 -23.28 5.25 -11.19
N SER A 89 -24.25 4.81 -11.99
CA SER A 89 -25.30 5.68 -12.55
C SER A 89 -26.15 6.36 -11.47
N ALA A 90 -26.31 5.71 -10.31
CA ALA A 90 -27.06 6.23 -9.18
C ALA A 90 -26.28 7.26 -8.33
N TRP A 91 -24.99 7.50 -8.63
CA TRP A 91 -24.15 8.44 -7.90
C TRP A 91 -24.05 9.77 -8.65
N SER A 92 -24.18 10.89 -7.95
CA SER A 92 -24.04 12.22 -8.53
C SER A 92 -22.58 12.54 -8.86
N ASN A 93 -21.69 12.16 -7.97
CA ASN A 93 -20.24 12.38 -8.08
C ASN A 93 -19.46 11.06 -7.86
N LEU A 94 -18.14 11.11 -8.01
CA LEU A 94 -17.26 10.02 -7.64
C LEU A 94 -16.07 10.60 -6.88
N TYR A 95 -15.89 10.15 -5.64
CA TYR A 95 -14.83 10.57 -4.72
C TYR A 95 -13.99 9.36 -4.31
N ALA A 96 -12.75 9.64 -3.98
CA ALA A 96 -11.80 8.69 -3.42
C ALA A 96 -11.42 9.13 -2.01
N TYR A 97 -11.72 8.31 -1.03
CA TYR A 97 -11.18 8.42 0.32
C TYR A 97 -10.03 7.44 0.46
N VAL A 98 -8.80 7.95 0.62
CA VAL A 98 -7.58 7.15 0.69
C VAL A 98 -6.96 7.31 2.07
N TYR A 99 -6.59 6.20 2.68
CA TYR A 99 -5.97 6.17 4.00
C TYR A 99 -4.96 5.04 4.15
N VAL A 100 -4.08 5.17 5.15
CA VAL A 100 -3.13 4.12 5.53
C VAL A 100 -3.72 3.34 6.70
N ASP A 101 -3.97 2.04 6.48
CA ASP A 101 -4.47 1.11 7.49
C ASP A 101 -3.31 0.63 8.38
N ASP A 102 -2.99 1.43 9.40
CA ASP A 102 -1.94 1.15 10.37
C ASP A 102 -2.52 1.22 11.80
N SER A 103 -2.80 0.06 12.36
CA SER A 103 -3.34 -0.07 13.72
C SER A 103 -2.37 0.39 14.83
N SER A 104 -1.09 0.59 14.50
CA SER A 104 -0.06 1.09 15.43
C SER A 104 0.07 2.61 15.42
N ALA A 105 -0.48 3.27 14.40
CA ALA A 105 -0.40 4.72 14.25
C ALA A 105 -1.32 5.44 15.24
N THR A 106 -0.80 6.50 15.86
CA THR A 106 -1.59 7.36 16.77
C THR A 106 -2.44 8.38 16.00
N THR A 107 -2.15 8.59 14.74
CA THR A 107 -2.86 9.53 13.85
C THR A 107 -3.10 8.86 12.51
N LEU A 108 -4.36 8.88 12.05
CA LEU A 108 -4.72 8.37 10.73
C LEU A 108 -4.09 9.24 9.64
N LYS A 109 -3.37 8.62 8.71
CA LYS A 109 -2.94 9.27 7.47
C LYS A 109 -4.03 9.08 6.42
N GLU A 110 -4.53 10.17 5.87
CA GLU A 110 -5.61 10.18 4.87
C GLU A 110 -5.39 11.31 3.86
N ASN A 111 -5.92 11.16 2.62
CA ASN A 111 -5.80 12.20 1.59
C ASN A 111 -6.57 13.47 1.97
N ALA A 112 -7.73 13.32 2.55
CA ALA A 112 -8.55 14.38 3.12
C ALA A 112 -9.54 13.75 4.10
N LYS A 113 -10.19 14.58 4.93
CA LYS A 113 -11.30 14.11 5.76
C LYS A 113 -12.41 13.51 4.90
N TRP A 114 -13.10 12.49 5.45
CA TRP A 114 -14.25 11.91 4.75
C TRP A 114 -15.19 13.01 4.20
N PRO A 115 -15.62 12.94 2.95
CA PRO A 115 -15.61 11.83 2.00
C PRO A 115 -14.34 11.74 1.12
N GLY A 116 -13.26 12.40 1.44
CA GLY A 116 -12.04 12.42 0.65
C GLY A 116 -12.06 13.48 -0.46
N GLU A 117 -11.48 13.18 -1.60
CA GLU A 117 -11.31 14.10 -2.72
C GLU A 117 -12.02 13.61 -3.99
N PRO A 118 -12.47 14.55 -4.86
CA PRO A 118 -13.12 14.19 -6.11
C PRO A 118 -12.14 13.50 -7.07
N MET A 119 -12.60 12.46 -7.74
CA MET A 119 -11.88 11.82 -8.82
C MET A 119 -12.02 12.62 -10.11
N THR A 120 -10.95 12.65 -10.90
CA THR A 120 -10.91 13.36 -12.19
C THR A 120 -11.31 12.41 -13.33
N LYS A 121 -12.16 12.86 -14.25
CA LYS A 121 -12.49 12.08 -15.43
C LYS A 121 -11.24 11.80 -16.27
N VAL A 122 -11.09 10.56 -16.69
CA VAL A 122 -9.98 10.15 -17.57
C VAL A 122 -10.02 10.96 -18.88
N ALA A 123 -8.87 11.54 -19.24
CA ALA A 123 -8.74 12.27 -20.49
C ALA A 123 -8.66 11.32 -21.68
N SER A 124 -9.15 11.75 -22.84
CA SER A 124 -8.95 11.02 -24.10
C SER A 124 -7.46 10.86 -24.39
N GLY A 125 -7.03 9.62 -24.67
CA GLY A 125 -5.63 9.29 -24.91
C GLY A 125 -4.82 8.97 -23.66
N ASP A 126 -5.45 8.85 -22.48
CA ASP A 126 -4.81 8.26 -21.28
C ASP A 126 -4.35 6.83 -21.62
N THR A 127 -3.09 6.52 -21.27
CA THR A 127 -2.47 5.23 -21.65
C THR A 127 -2.97 4.06 -20.81
N CYS A 128 -3.65 4.37 -19.69
CA CYS A 128 -4.11 3.35 -18.75
C CYS A 128 -5.63 3.39 -18.50
N GLY A 129 -6.21 4.57 -18.36
CA GLY A 129 -7.64 4.75 -18.10
C GLY A 129 -8.49 4.60 -19.37
N LYS A 130 -9.77 4.33 -19.21
CA LYS A 130 -10.78 4.28 -20.27
C LYS A 130 -11.62 5.55 -20.29
N ASP A 131 -12.17 5.92 -21.45
CA ASP A 131 -12.93 7.17 -21.66
C ASP A 131 -14.15 7.33 -20.73
N ASP A 132 -14.70 6.23 -20.21
CA ASP A 132 -15.86 6.22 -19.33
C ASP A 132 -15.48 6.13 -17.82
N GLU A 133 -14.19 6.19 -17.52
CA GLU A 133 -13.66 6.09 -16.16
C GLU A 133 -13.25 7.45 -15.58
N TYR A 134 -13.06 7.44 -14.27
CA TYR A 134 -12.43 8.49 -13.48
C TYR A 134 -11.14 7.92 -12.89
N LYS A 135 -10.16 8.79 -12.59
CA LYS A 135 -8.92 8.42 -11.94
C LYS A 135 -8.62 9.27 -10.71
N TYR A 136 -7.91 8.67 -9.79
CA TYR A 136 -7.33 9.32 -8.63
C TYR A 136 -5.89 8.79 -8.44
N GLU A 137 -4.92 9.70 -8.49
CA GLU A 137 -3.52 9.38 -8.26
C GLU A 137 -3.26 9.40 -6.75
N ILE A 138 -2.71 8.33 -6.21
CA ILE A 138 -2.45 8.21 -4.77
C ILE A 138 -1.29 9.14 -4.41
N PRO A 139 -1.46 10.04 -3.43
CA PRO A 139 -0.37 10.89 -2.94
C PRO A 139 0.82 10.05 -2.45
N ASP A 140 2.04 10.49 -2.75
CA ASP A 140 3.28 9.75 -2.44
C ASP A 140 3.44 9.43 -0.94
N ASP A 141 2.97 10.30 -0.06
CA ASP A 141 3.03 10.11 1.39
C ASP A 141 2.01 9.10 1.93
N LEU A 142 1.02 8.73 1.12
CA LEU A 142 0.05 7.68 1.41
C LEU A 142 0.39 6.35 0.73
N GLU A 143 1.33 6.33 -0.22
CA GLU A 143 1.69 5.11 -0.93
C GLU A 143 2.34 4.06 -0.02
N GLY A 144 1.87 2.83 -0.11
CA GLY A 144 2.43 1.71 0.65
C GLY A 144 1.58 0.46 0.62
N SER A 145 2.08 -0.60 1.25
CA SER A 145 1.40 -1.90 1.31
C SER A 145 0.08 -1.88 2.12
N ASN A 146 -0.07 -0.88 2.99
CA ASN A 146 -1.26 -0.73 3.84
C ASN A 146 -2.21 0.37 3.35
N THR A 147 -1.99 0.92 2.16
CA THR A 147 -2.87 1.92 1.56
C THR A 147 -4.20 1.31 1.17
N ARG A 148 -5.28 1.98 1.57
CA ARG A 148 -6.66 1.59 1.31
C ARG A 148 -7.41 2.72 0.62
N ILE A 149 -8.39 2.35 -0.20
CA ILE A 149 -9.28 3.29 -0.89
C ILE A 149 -10.74 2.89 -0.70
N ILE A 150 -11.59 3.88 -0.48
CA ILE A 150 -13.05 3.75 -0.47
C ILE A 150 -13.60 4.75 -1.49
N PHE A 151 -14.40 4.26 -2.43
CA PHE A 151 -15.16 5.10 -3.35
C PHE A 151 -16.48 5.52 -2.74
N ASN A 152 -16.93 6.76 -3.02
CA ASN A 152 -18.21 7.26 -2.54
C ASN A 152 -18.75 8.37 -3.46
N ASP A 153 -19.98 8.84 -3.22
CA ASP A 153 -20.64 9.85 -4.05
C ASP A 153 -20.35 11.31 -3.65
N GLY A 154 -19.40 11.54 -2.72
CA GLY A 154 -19.00 12.86 -2.24
C GLY A 154 -19.90 13.45 -1.17
N ASN A 155 -20.90 12.71 -0.68
CA ASN A 155 -21.77 13.17 0.40
C ASN A 155 -21.31 12.58 1.75
N ALA A 156 -20.82 13.43 2.64
CA ALA A 156 -20.28 13.03 3.95
C ALA A 156 -21.31 12.34 4.87
N THR A 157 -22.62 12.56 4.64
CA THR A 157 -23.72 11.96 5.42
C THR A 157 -24.37 10.78 4.70
N ASN A 158 -23.95 10.47 3.49
CA ASN A 158 -24.54 9.42 2.66
C ASN A 158 -23.81 8.09 2.85
N THR A 159 -24.56 7.01 2.81
CA THR A 159 -24.06 5.64 2.87
C THR A 159 -23.67 5.05 1.51
N LYS A 160 -23.77 5.84 0.42
CA LYS A 160 -23.34 5.42 -0.92
C LYS A 160 -21.82 5.35 -0.98
N LYS A 161 -21.28 4.17 -0.69
CA LYS A 161 -19.83 3.88 -0.74
C LYS A 161 -19.55 2.47 -1.27
N TYR A 162 -18.32 2.25 -1.72
CA TYR A 162 -17.82 0.94 -2.09
C TYR A 162 -16.36 0.78 -1.62
N PRO A 163 -16.01 -0.27 -0.88
CA PRO A 163 -16.89 -1.36 -0.44
C PRO A 163 -18.01 -0.86 0.48
N ALA A 164 -19.18 -1.49 0.40
CA ALA A 164 -20.28 -1.25 1.32
C ALA A 164 -20.03 -1.94 2.67
N ASP A 165 -20.57 -1.38 3.75
CA ASP A 165 -20.49 -2.00 5.06
C ASP A 165 -21.14 -3.38 5.04
N THR A 166 -20.50 -4.34 5.69
CA THR A 166 -20.95 -5.74 5.72
C THR A 166 -21.89 -6.05 6.88
N THR A 167 -21.87 -5.19 7.94
CA THR A 167 -22.68 -5.35 9.16
C THR A 167 -23.08 -3.96 9.67
N GLU A 168 -24.26 -3.83 10.23
CA GLU A 168 -24.69 -2.57 10.89
C GLU A 168 -23.67 -2.19 11.98
N GLY A 169 -23.07 -1.01 11.84
CA GLY A 169 -22.16 -0.43 12.81
C GLY A 169 -20.67 -0.74 12.61
N GLU A 170 -20.31 -1.51 11.59
CA GLU A 170 -18.91 -1.74 11.23
C GLU A 170 -18.59 -1.16 9.84
N ASP A 171 -17.64 -0.25 9.77
CA ASP A 171 -17.14 0.28 8.51
C ASP A 171 -16.37 -0.81 7.74
N ALA A 172 -16.71 -1.00 6.47
CA ALA A 172 -15.97 -1.90 5.61
C ALA A 172 -14.52 -1.42 5.45
N ALA A 173 -13.56 -2.33 5.57
CA ALA A 173 -12.18 -2.04 5.20
C ALA A 173 -12.12 -1.62 3.73
N GLY A 174 -11.39 -0.54 3.44
CA GLY A 174 -11.16 -0.08 2.07
C GLY A 174 -10.43 -1.13 1.22
N LEU A 175 -10.52 -1.00 -0.08
CA LEU A 175 -9.81 -1.84 -1.04
C LEU A 175 -8.31 -1.55 -0.96
N LYS A 176 -7.49 -2.59 -0.96
CA LYS A 176 -6.03 -2.42 -0.98
C LYS A 176 -5.59 -1.84 -2.33
N ILE A 177 -4.69 -0.84 -2.29
CA ILE A 177 -4.08 -0.25 -3.48
C ILE A 177 -2.57 -0.10 -3.30
N ASP A 178 -1.79 -0.76 -4.16
CA ASP A 178 -0.32 -0.73 -4.18
C ASP A 178 0.23 -0.73 -5.62
N GLY A 179 -0.53 -0.19 -6.54
CA GLY A 179 -0.27 -0.08 -7.98
C GLY A 179 -1.47 0.52 -8.70
N ASN A 180 -1.58 0.26 -10.00
CA ASN A 180 -2.74 0.69 -10.78
C ASN A 180 -3.86 -0.36 -10.69
N TYR A 181 -5.05 0.09 -10.33
CA TYR A 181 -6.24 -0.77 -10.17
C TYR A 181 -7.47 -0.12 -10.78
N ALA A 182 -8.44 -0.94 -11.16
CA ALA A 182 -9.72 -0.47 -11.69
C ALA A 182 -10.92 -1.12 -11.01
N TRP A 183 -11.89 -0.29 -10.63
CA TRP A 183 -13.21 -0.71 -10.18
C TRP A 183 -14.23 -0.55 -11.32
N ASP A 184 -15.05 -1.58 -11.54
CA ASP A 184 -16.07 -1.62 -12.60
C ASP A 184 -17.30 -0.74 -12.35
N GLY A 185 -17.41 -0.11 -11.16
CA GLY A 185 -18.54 0.74 -10.77
C GLY A 185 -19.77 -0.02 -10.28
N ASN A 186 -19.68 -1.33 -10.11
CA ASN A 186 -20.77 -2.12 -9.55
C ASN A 186 -20.71 -2.11 -8.01
N THR A 187 -21.71 -1.53 -7.38
CA THR A 187 -21.75 -1.34 -5.91
C THR A 187 -22.15 -2.59 -5.12
N SER A 188 -22.66 -3.63 -5.80
CA SER A 188 -23.15 -4.85 -5.13
C SER A 188 -22.18 -6.02 -5.26
N SER A 189 -21.52 -6.15 -6.42
CA SER A 189 -20.60 -7.25 -6.74
C SER A 189 -19.44 -6.76 -7.60
N GLY A 190 -18.95 -5.55 -7.32
CA GLY A 190 -17.90 -4.90 -8.09
C GLY A 190 -16.59 -5.67 -8.10
N THR A 191 -15.88 -5.61 -9.20
CA THR A 191 -14.52 -6.12 -9.34
C THR A 191 -13.52 -5.02 -9.09
N TRP A 192 -12.44 -5.35 -8.38
CA TRP A 192 -11.27 -4.51 -8.15
C TRP A 192 -10.04 -5.24 -8.65
N GLU A 193 -9.56 -4.85 -9.81
CA GLU A 193 -8.53 -5.60 -10.54
C GLU A 193 -7.30 -4.75 -10.80
N ALA A 194 -6.12 -5.37 -10.65
CA ALA A 194 -4.86 -4.75 -11.03
C ALA A 194 -4.84 -4.46 -12.54
N ARG A 195 -4.31 -3.30 -12.92
CA ARG A 195 -4.21 -2.85 -14.29
C ARG A 195 -2.74 -2.62 -14.66
N ASN A 196 -2.29 -3.31 -15.69
CA ASN A 196 -0.98 -3.08 -16.29
C ASN A 196 -1.08 -1.91 -17.27
N CYS A 197 -0.45 -0.81 -16.95
CA CYS A 197 -0.33 0.36 -17.82
C CYS A 197 1.02 0.28 -18.54
N VAL A 198 1.00 0.23 -19.85
CA VAL A 198 2.21 0.15 -20.70
C VAL A 198 2.54 1.54 -21.25
#